data_7e971c053ef9b477ccae08549a406c04
#
_entry.id   7e971c053ef9b477ccae08549a406c04
#
_cell.length_a   1.000
_cell.length_b   1.000
_cell.length_c   1.000
_cell.angle_alpha   90.00
_cell.angle_beta   90.00
_cell.angle_gamma   90.00
#
_symmetry.space_group_name_H-M   'P 1'
#
loop_
_entity.id
_entity.type
_entity.pdbx_description
1 polymer ?
#
loop_
_entity_poly.entity_id
_entity_poly.type
_entity_poly.pdbx_seq_one_letter_code
_entity_poly.pdbx_strand_id
1 'polypeptide(L)'
;MSKAERGVYTRESFLSIYIPAMTLAVGTGIVVPVLPVYAKSFDVSFEVASLVIIVNQLGSTLSSLPIGLLMDRIGRRRVVLAGPFVLALSSILTAVATTFPELLVYRFIGGIGQQMWLLGRLTMIADAGVDRERGRQITTMHAMESAGRLFSPAIGGLMAGFWDIRAPFFLHALLSLIAIIPSFKLVKETAPELGRKGGHGRKKADGEDGGLAALLTFQVIIFFVAQLFASLTRGPIFSGQLNLYGAYAYNLKPQTIGVLATVVTALGIPITLCSGYIMDRFGRKATLVPGFSLLVFALVFISVTAYRNLSFEMFMLAYFCVYVSNGITGGNMQTLGSDIAPEKARGRFYGVWHTLGSIGSPISTSIFALLSAGLGYWAAFGFLSVMAFGATFILATQVRDRLREKPAPAATVAAP
;
A
#
# COMPACT_ATOMS: atom_id res chain seq x y z
N MET A 1 -30.88 -10.85 -2.04
CA MET A 1 -30.10 -9.61 -2.13
C MET A 1 -31.04 -8.41 -2.00
N SER A 2 -30.83 -7.56 -0.99
CA SER A 2 -31.61 -6.35 -0.80
C SER A 2 -31.36 -5.34 -1.93
N LYS A 3 -32.25 -4.34 -2.10
CA LYS A 3 -32.09 -3.28 -3.12
C LYS A 3 -30.77 -2.50 -2.93
N ALA A 4 -30.23 -2.45 -1.70
CA ALA A 4 -28.94 -1.85 -1.33
C ALA A 4 -27.74 -2.71 -1.78
N GLU A 5 -27.86 -4.04 -1.78
CA GLU A 5 -26.81 -4.93 -2.27
C GLU A 5 -26.60 -4.86 -3.79
N ARG A 6 -27.62 -4.38 -4.53
CA ARG A 6 -27.52 -4.18 -5.99
C ARG A 6 -26.63 -3.00 -6.37
N GLY A 7 -26.48 -1.97 -5.50
CA GLY A 7 -25.68 -0.78 -5.75
C GLY A 7 -24.17 -1.04 -5.83
N VAL A 8 -23.64 -1.94 -4.99
CA VAL A 8 -22.20 -2.26 -4.91
C VAL A 8 -21.76 -3.21 -6.03
N TYR A 9 -22.64 -4.16 -6.42
CA TYR A 9 -22.33 -5.21 -7.39
C TYR A 9 -23.08 -5.04 -8.71
N THR A 10 -23.33 -3.80 -9.13
CA THR A 10 -23.89 -3.56 -10.48
C THR A 10 -22.84 -3.89 -11.55
N ARG A 11 -23.32 -4.29 -12.72
CA ARG A 11 -22.48 -4.48 -13.90
C ARG A 11 -21.65 -3.23 -14.22
N GLU A 12 -22.23 -2.04 -14.01
CA GLU A 12 -21.55 -0.75 -14.21
C GLU A 12 -20.40 -0.58 -13.22
N SER A 13 -20.60 -0.80 -11.91
CA SER A 13 -19.55 -0.68 -10.90
C SER A 13 -18.44 -1.71 -11.11
N PHE A 14 -18.81 -2.94 -11.53
CA PHE A 14 -17.85 -3.98 -11.79
C PHE A 14 -16.92 -3.63 -12.95
N LEU A 15 -17.47 -3.16 -14.05
CA LEU A 15 -16.71 -2.80 -15.25
C LEU A 15 -15.97 -1.45 -15.12
N SER A 16 -16.52 -0.48 -14.37
CA SER A 16 -15.93 0.87 -14.29
C SER A 16 -14.89 1.03 -13.19
N ILE A 17 -14.96 0.23 -12.12
CA ILE A 17 -14.09 0.37 -10.94
C ILE A 17 -13.23 -0.87 -10.73
N TYR A 18 -13.85 -2.06 -10.63
CA TYR A 18 -13.16 -3.25 -10.16
C TYR A 18 -12.25 -3.89 -11.23
N ILE A 19 -12.74 -4.01 -12.46
CA ILE A 19 -11.92 -4.54 -13.57
C ILE A 19 -10.70 -3.64 -13.85
N PRO A 20 -10.83 -2.32 -14.01
CA PRO A 20 -9.67 -1.44 -14.16
C PRO A 20 -8.69 -1.52 -12.99
N ALA A 21 -9.20 -1.61 -11.74
CA ALA A 21 -8.37 -1.77 -10.56
C ALA A 21 -7.53 -3.06 -10.61
N MET A 22 -8.16 -4.19 -10.95
CA MET A 22 -7.48 -5.47 -11.12
C MET A 22 -6.45 -5.42 -12.26
N THR A 23 -6.83 -4.88 -13.42
CA THR A 23 -5.95 -4.78 -14.60
C THR A 23 -4.70 -3.95 -14.30
N LEU A 24 -4.85 -2.80 -13.64
CA LEU A 24 -3.70 -1.97 -13.22
C LEU A 24 -2.86 -2.64 -12.14
N ALA A 25 -3.49 -3.39 -11.23
CA ALA A 25 -2.77 -4.16 -10.22
C ALA A 25 -1.94 -5.30 -10.84
N VAL A 26 -2.46 -5.97 -11.89
CA VAL A 26 -1.68 -6.91 -12.70
C VAL A 26 -0.48 -6.21 -13.32
N GLY A 27 -0.70 -5.06 -13.98
CA GLY A 27 0.36 -4.30 -14.61
C GLY A 27 1.46 -3.87 -13.64
N THR A 28 1.10 -3.32 -12.50
CA THR A 28 2.09 -2.92 -11.47
C THR A 28 2.83 -4.13 -10.89
N GLY A 29 2.13 -5.25 -10.66
CA GLY A 29 2.74 -6.48 -10.14
C GLY A 29 3.76 -7.10 -11.11
N ILE A 30 3.54 -7.00 -12.42
CA ILE A 30 4.48 -7.45 -13.46
C ILE A 30 5.81 -6.70 -13.38
N VAL A 31 5.79 -5.41 -13.07
CA VAL A 31 6.99 -4.55 -13.00
C VAL A 31 7.82 -4.80 -11.75
N VAL A 32 7.20 -5.20 -10.63
CA VAL A 32 7.86 -5.35 -9.32
C VAL A 32 9.14 -6.19 -9.34
N PRO A 33 9.19 -7.41 -9.91
CA PRO A 33 10.40 -8.24 -9.91
C PRO A 33 11.46 -7.77 -10.90
N VAL A 34 11.06 -7.00 -11.90
CA VAL A 34 11.91 -6.62 -13.02
C VAL A 34 12.66 -5.32 -12.74
N LEU A 35 12.00 -4.38 -12.08
CA LEU A 35 12.54 -3.05 -11.81
C LEU A 35 13.90 -3.06 -11.10
N PRO A 36 14.16 -3.89 -10.07
CA PRO A 36 15.45 -4.00 -9.42
C PRO A 36 16.58 -4.41 -10.37
N VAL A 37 16.32 -5.41 -11.20
CA VAL A 37 17.33 -5.93 -12.15
C VAL A 37 17.51 -4.97 -13.33
N TYR A 38 16.44 -4.32 -13.75
CA TYR A 38 16.50 -3.29 -14.78
C TYR A 38 17.28 -2.06 -14.31
N ALA A 39 17.09 -1.60 -13.08
CA ALA A 39 17.90 -0.53 -12.52
C ALA A 39 19.38 -0.91 -12.43
N LYS A 40 19.67 -2.17 -12.04
CA LYS A 40 21.06 -2.70 -12.00
C LYS A 40 21.73 -2.74 -13.38
N SER A 41 20.98 -2.91 -14.47
CA SER A 41 21.54 -2.95 -15.84
C SER A 41 22.11 -1.62 -16.33
N PHE A 42 21.92 -0.53 -15.58
CA PHE A 42 22.56 0.76 -15.83
C PHE A 42 23.91 0.91 -15.12
N ASP A 43 24.46 -0.17 -14.58
CA ASP A 43 25.78 -0.21 -13.90
C ASP A 43 25.91 0.80 -12.74
N VAL A 44 24.82 1.05 -12.04
CA VAL A 44 24.76 1.93 -10.86
C VAL A 44 24.85 1.12 -9.57
N SER A 45 25.32 1.77 -8.49
CA SER A 45 25.33 1.16 -7.17
C SER A 45 23.92 0.91 -6.63
N PHE A 46 23.78 0.08 -5.61
CA PHE A 46 22.48 -0.21 -4.96
C PHE A 46 21.78 1.06 -4.48
N GLU A 47 22.52 1.97 -3.88
CA GLU A 47 22.00 3.22 -3.30
C GLU A 47 21.41 4.10 -4.38
N VAL A 48 22.13 4.20 -5.51
CA VAL A 48 21.66 4.95 -6.68
C VAL A 48 20.44 4.25 -7.29
N ALA A 49 20.46 2.93 -7.44
CA ALA A 49 19.30 2.16 -7.93
C ALA A 49 18.07 2.32 -7.04
N SER A 50 18.26 2.46 -5.70
CA SER A 50 17.18 2.74 -4.76
C SER A 50 16.41 4.02 -5.08
N LEU A 51 17.06 5.01 -5.72
CA LEU A 51 16.40 6.25 -6.15
C LEU A 51 15.22 5.99 -7.09
N VAL A 52 15.23 4.92 -7.87
CA VAL A 52 14.14 4.56 -8.79
C VAL A 52 12.84 4.33 -8.00
N ILE A 53 12.94 3.75 -6.82
CA ILE A 53 11.82 3.51 -5.92
C ILE A 53 11.42 4.80 -5.20
N ILE A 54 12.41 5.51 -4.65
CA ILE A 54 12.20 6.76 -3.90
C ILE A 54 11.53 7.82 -4.76
N VAL A 55 12.03 8.02 -5.98
CA VAL A 55 11.52 9.03 -6.92
C VAL A 55 10.08 8.73 -7.34
N ASN A 56 9.71 7.46 -7.53
CA ASN A 56 8.33 7.08 -7.81
C ASN A 56 7.40 7.41 -6.63
N GLN A 57 7.83 7.12 -5.39
CA GLN A 57 7.09 7.47 -4.18
C GLN A 57 6.99 8.99 -3.99
N LEU A 58 8.05 9.74 -4.28
CA LEU A 58 8.03 11.20 -4.25
C LEU A 58 7.05 11.76 -5.29
N GLY A 59 7.06 11.23 -6.52
CA GLY A 59 6.09 11.60 -7.55
C GLY A 59 4.65 11.42 -7.08
N SER A 60 4.35 10.30 -6.46
CA SER A 60 3.04 10.01 -5.87
C SER A 60 2.70 10.96 -4.71
N THR A 61 3.61 11.13 -3.76
CA THR A 61 3.35 11.92 -2.54
C THR A 61 3.22 13.41 -2.85
N LEU A 62 4.16 14.00 -3.59
CA LEU A 62 4.17 15.42 -3.92
C LEU A 62 3.00 15.83 -4.82
N SER A 63 2.56 14.94 -5.69
CA SER A 63 1.43 15.21 -6.59
C SER A 63 0.06 15.11 -5.91
N SER A 64 -0.04 14.57 -4.69
CA SER A 64 -1.32 14.34 -4.01
C SER A 64 -2.14 15.61 -3.85
N LEU A 65 -1.54 16.71 -3.38
CA LEU A 65 -2.23 17.98 -3.21
C LEU A 65 -2.56 18.65 -4.57
N PRO A 66 -1.62 18.78 -5.52
CA PRO A 66 -1.92 19.29 -6.86
C PRO A 66 -3.04 18.52 -7.56
N ILE A 67 -3.06 17.18 -7.45
CA ILE A 67 -4.11 16.35 -8.05
C ILE A 67 -5.47 16.64 -7.41
N GLY A 68 -5.53 16.81 -6.09
CA GLY A 68 -6.76 17.21 -5.39
C GLY A 68 -7.33 18.52 -5.95
N LEU A 69 -6.47 19.55 -6.06
CA LEU A 69 -6.85 20.84 -6.64
C LEU A 69 -7.25 20.74 -8.13
N LEU A 70 -6.57 19.88 -8.86
CA LEU A 70 -6.91 19.62 -10.27
C LEU A 70 -8.27 18.97 -10.42
N MET A 71 -8.62 17.98 -9.56
CA MET A 71 -9.94 17.33 -9.54
C MET A 71 -11.07 18.33 -9.27
N ASP A 72 -10.83 19.32 -8.40
CA ASP A 72 -11.82 20.36 -8.11
C ASP A 72 -12.01 21.34 -9.28
N ARG A 73 -10.98 21.53 -10.13
CA ARG A 73 -11.02 22.45 -11.28
C ARG A 73 -11.55 21.84 -12.57
N ILE A 74 -11.07 20.65 -12.93
CA ILE A 74 -11.38 20.03 -14.23
C ILE A 74 -12.34 18.85 -14.15
N GLY A 75 -12.72 18.44 -12.93
CA GLY A 75 -13.59 17.30 -12.67
C GLY A 75 -12.82 16.02 -12.38
N ARG A 76 -13.50 15.11 -11.70
CA ARG A 76 -12.89 13.85 -11.19
C ARG A 76 -12.70 12.83 -12.30
N ARG A 77 -13.67 12.76 -13.22
CA ARG A 77 -13.62 11.83 -14.36
C ARG A 77 -12.37 12.02 -15.21
N ARG A 78 -12.03 13.29 -15.53
CA ARG A 78 -10.85 13.59 -16.36
C ARG A 78 -9.56 13.14 -15.70
N VAL A 79 -9.43 13.37 -14.40
CA VAL A 79 -8.23 12.97 -13.63
C VAL A 79 -8.10 11.46 -13.52
N VAL A 80 -9.21 10.73 -13.25
CA VAL A 80 -9.21 9.25 -13.19
C VAL A 80 -8.81 8.63 -14.52
N LEU A 81 -9.25 9.19 -15.64
CA LEU A 81 -8.90 8.69 -16.96
C LEU A 81 -7.46 9.04 -17.37
N ALA A 82 -6.98 10.21 -16.97
CA ALA A 82 -5.60 10.64 -17.23
C ALA A 82 -4.57 9.81 -16.46
N GLY A 83 -4.89 9.31 -15.25
CA GLY A 83 -3.98 8.51 -14.43
C GLY A 83 -3.39 7.29 -15.17
N PRO A 84 -4.20 6.35 -15.66
CA PRO A 84 -3.71 5.19 -16.42
C PRO A 84 -3.00 5.58 -17.72
N PHE A 85 -3.37 6.67 -18.37
CA PHE A 85 -2.66 7.19 -19.54
C PHE A 85 -1.25 7.65 -19.17
N VAL A 86 -1.09 8.41 -18.10
CA VAL A 86 0.22 8.85 -17.58
C VAL A 86 1.06 7.64 -17.15
N LEU A 87 0.44 6.62 -16.54
CA LEU A 87 1.10 5.36 -16.21
C LEU A 87 1.60 4.63 -17.45
N ALA A 88 0.78 4.52 -18.50
CA ALA A 88 1.16 3.89 -19.76
C ALA A 88 2.34 4.63 -20.41
N LEU A 89 2.27 5.96 -20.50
CA LEU A 89 3.33 6.80 -21.02
C LEU A 89 4.63 6.61 -20.24
N SER A 90 4.57 6.70 -18.90
CA SER A 90 5.71 6.46 -18.02
C SER A 90 6.33 5.07 -18.25
N SER A 91 5.50 4.03 -18.42
CA SER A 91 5.99 2.66 -18.64
C SER A 91 6.66 2.49 -20.00
N ILE A 92 6.12 3.07 -21.07
CA ILE A 92 6.76 3.08 -22.39
C ILE A 92 8.10 3.80 -22.30
N LEU A 93 8.13 5.00 -21.72
CA LEU A 93 9.36 5.79 -21.55
C LEU A 93 10.39 5.03 -20.70
N THR A 94 9.95 4.35 -19.62
CA THR A 94 10.82 3.48 -18.81
C THR A 94 11.42 2.36 -19.64
N ALA A 95 10.65 1.71 -20.52
CA ALA A 95 11.13 0.63 -21.37
C ALA A 95 12.21 1.10 -22.39
N VAL A 96 12.11 2.34 -22.87
CA VAL A 96 13.05 2.90 -23.86
C VAL A 96 14.16 3.76 -23.25
N ALA A 97 14.22 3.85 -21.92
CA ALA A 97 15.27 4.61 -21.23
C ALA A 97 16.66 4.11 -21.62
N THR A 98 17.54 5.03 -21.94
CA THR A 98 18.94 4.78 -22.33
C THR A 98 19.91 5.17 -21.23
N THR A 99 19.51 6.09 -20.36
CA THR A 99 20.31 6.58 -19.24
C THR A 99 19.56 6.43 -17.92
N PHE A 100 20.32 6.30 -16.83
CA PHE A 100 19.71 6.19 -15.49
C PHE A 100 18.92 7.45 -15.07
N PRO A 101 19.36 8.69 -15.34
CA PRO A 101 18.55 9.88 -15.07
C PRO A 101 17.20 9.90 -15.79
N GLU A 102 17.14 9.45 -17.05
CA GLU A 102 15.87 9.30 -17.78
C GLU A 102 14.94 8.34 -17.04
N LEU A 103 15.46 7.19 -16.60
CA LEU A 103 14.71 6.23 -15.81
C LEU A 103 14.09 6.88 -14.56
N LEU A 104 14.83 7.72 -13.83
CA LEU A 104 14.32 8.43 -12.66
C LEU A 104 13.18 9.38 -13.02
N VAL A 105 13.33 10.20 -14.07
CA VAL A 105 12.27 11.12 -14.52
C VAL A 105 11.00 10.35 -14.90
N TYR A 106 11.14 9.26 -15.64
CA TYR A 106 10.00 8.46 -16.08
C TYR A 106 9.31 7.77 -14.92
N ARG A 107 10.05 7.31 -13.91
CA ARG A 107 9.48 6.74 -12.67
C ARG A 107 8.78 7.80 -11.83
N PHE A 108 9.25 9.03 -11.79
CA PHE A 108 8.56 10.14 -11.15
C PHE A 108 7.18 10.40 -11.78
N ILE A 109 7.14 10.45 -13.12
CA ILE A 109 5.90 10.59 -13.89
C ILE A 109 4.95 9.43 -13.59
N GLY A 110 5.48 8.20 -13.47
CA GLY A 110 4.71 7.02 -13.09
C GLY A 110 4.06 7.15 -11.71
N GLY A 111 4.77 7.71 -10.74
CA GLY A 111 4.23 8.02 -9.41
C GLY A 111 3.05 8.99 -9.46
N ILE A 112 3.14 10.04 -10.30
CA ILE A 112 2.04 10.99 -10.52
C ILE A 112 0.82 10.26 -11.11
N GLY A 113 1.00 9.46 -12.17
CA GLY A 113 -0.08 8.70 -12.80
C GLY A 113 -0.77 7.73 -11.83
N GLN A 114 0.00 7.04 -11.00
CA GLN A 114 -0.51 6.16 -9.96
C GLN A 114 -1.38 6.92 -8.94
N GLN A 115 -0.94 8.10 -8.52
CA GLN A 115 -1.68 8.92 -7.56
C GLN A 115 -2.95 9.52 -8.15
N MET A 116 -2.92 9.96 -9.42
CA MET A 116 -4.12 10.43 -10.15
C MET A 116 -5.20 9.35 -10.18
N TRP A 117 -4.83 8.11 -10.50
CA TRP A 117 -5.73 6.97 -10.48
C TRP A 117 -6.28 6.68 -9.09
N LEU A 118 -5.40 6.60 -8.08
CA LEU A 118 -5.79 6.26 -6.70
C LEU A 118 -6.74 7.30 -6.11
N LEU A 119 -6.35 8.57 -6.10
CA LEU A 119 -7.15 9.64 -5.49
C LEU A 119 -8.46 9.86 -6.26
N GLY A 120 -8.39 9.91 -7.59
CA GLY A 120 -9.57 10.12 -8.40
C GLY A 120 -10.63 9.06 -8.16
N ARG A 121 -10.24 7.79 -8.09
CA ARG A 121 -11.14 6.66 -7.83
C ARG A 121 -11.72 6.68 -6.41
N LEU A 122 -10.88 6.92 -5.40
CA LEU A 122 -11.35 7.02 -4.01
C LEU A 122 -12.36 8.18 -3.84
N THR A 123 -12.10 9.31 -4.48
CA THR A 123 -13.00 10.46 -4.44
C THR A 123 -14.32 10.14 -5.14
N MET A 124 -14.29 9.48 -6.29
CA MET A 124 -15.52 9.07 -6.99
C MET A 124 -16.37 8.09 -6.17
N ILE A 125 -15.75 7.12 -5.50
CA ILE A 125 -16.45 6.21 -4.58
C ILE A 125 -17.06 7.01 -3.41
N ALA A 126 -16.32 7.99 -2.89
CA ALA A 126 -16.79 8.84 -1.81
C ALA A 126 -18.01 9.68 -2.18
N ASP A 127 -18.07 10.16 -3.45
CA ASP A 127 -19.18 10.99 -3.92
C ASP A 127 -20.42 10.20 -4.34
N ALA A 128 -20.24 9.04 -4.94
CA ALA A 128 -21.31 8.22 -5.49
C ALA A 128 -22.00 7.32 -4.45
N GLY A 129 -21.36 7.05 -3.33
CA GLY A 129 -21.81 6.03 -2.38
C GLY A 129 -22.64 6.56 -1.22
N VAL A 130 -23.67 5.81 -0.83
CA VAL A 130 -24.29 5.90 0.49
C VAL A 130 -23.23 5.49 1.51
N ASP A 131 -23.07 6.22 2.62
CA ASP A 131 -22.02 6.02 3.62
C ASP A 131 -21.86 4.55 4.07
N ARG A 132 -22.97 3.80 4.12
CA ARG A 132 -23.01 2.38 4.51
C ARG A 132 -22.38 1.44 3.47
N GLU A 133 -22.33 1.82 2.18
CA GLU A 133 -21.82 0.97 1.10
C GLU A 133 -20.37 1.30 0.72
N ARG A 134 -19.89 2.49 1.07
CA ARG A 134 -18.58 3.02 0.72
C ARG A 134 -17.44 2.10 1.17
N GLY A 135 -17.50 1.64 2.42
CA GLY A 135 -16.51 0.71 2.98
C GLY A 135 -16.45 -0.61 2.20
N ARG A 136 -17.61 -1.15 1.81
CA ARG A 136 -17.72 -2.40 1.05
C ARG A 136 -17.17 -2.25 -0.38
N GLN A 137 -17.43 -1.12 -1.03
CA GLN A 137 -16.88 -0.83 -2.36
C GLN A 137 -15.35 -0.74 -2.33
N ILE A 138 -14.76 -0.04 -1.36
CA ILE A 138 -13.31 0.08 -1.18
C ILE A 138 -12.70 -1.30 -0.89
N THR A 139 -13.31 -2.09 -0.01
CA THR A 139 -12.81 -3.43 0.31
C THR A 139 -12.85 -4.36 -0.89
N THR A 140 -13.96 -4.36 -1.66
CA THR A 140 -14.07 -5.16 -2.89
C THR A 140 -13.01 -4.76 -3.91
N MET A 141 -12.77 -3.47 -4.07
CA MET A 141 -11.73 -2.94 -4.94
C MET A 141 -10.33 -3.44 -4.53
N HIS A 142 -9.99 -3.36 -3.25
CA HIS A 142 -8.71 -3.89 -2.75
C HIS A 142 -8.59 -5.41 -2.89
N ALA A 143 -9.69 -6.15 -2.76
CA ALA A 143 -9.71 -7.58 -3.02
C ALA A 143 -9.40 -7.90 -4.50
N MET A 144 -9.98 -7.13 -5.43
CA MET A 144 -9.70 -7.26 -6.88
C MET A 144 -8.25 -6.88 -7.22
N GLU A 145 -7.71 -5.85 -6.60
CA GLU A 145 -6.28 -5.50 -6.73
C GLU A 145 -5.36 -6.62 -6.21
N SER A 146 -5.70 -7.20 -5.07
CA SER A 146 -4.94 -8.32 -4.49
C SER A 146 -4.98 -9.55 -5.38
N ALA A 147 -6.14 -9.87 -5.95
CA ALA A 147 -6.28 -10.95 -6.93
C ALA A 147 -5.42 -10.70 -8.18
N GLY A 148 -5.38 -9.46 -8.68
CA GLY A 148 -4.52 -9.07 -9.81
C GLY A 148 -3.03 -9.23 -9.51
N ARG A 149 -2.61 -8.95 -8.28
CA ARG A 149 -1.21 -9.06 -7.87
C ARG A 149 -0.76 -10.50 -7.58
N LEU A 150 -1.65 -11.48 -7.53
CA LEU A 150 -1.31 -12.84 -7.09
C LEU A 150 -0.29 -13.51 -8.02
N PHE A 151 -0.55 -13.53 -9.32
CA PHE A 151 0.31 -14.20 -10.30
C PHE A 151 1.16 -13.24 -11.14
N SER A 152 0.87 -11.96 -11.07
CA SER A 152 1.52 -10.95 -11.92
C SER A 152 3.04 -10.85 -11.72
N PRO A 153 3.64 -11.02 -10.53
CA PRO A 153 5.09 -10.99 -10.39
C PRO A 153 5.77 -12.15 -11.13
N ALA A 154 5.20 -13.38 -11.08
CA ALA A 154 5.74 -14.50 -11.84
C ALA A 154 5.68 -14.24 -13.35
N ILE A 155 4.55 -13.73 -13.85
CA ILE A 155 4.39 -13.37 -15.27
C ILE A 155 5.47 -12.38 -15.68
N GLY A 156 5.65 -11.29 -14.91
CA GLY A 156 6.66 -10.28 -15.19
C GLY A 156 8.10 -10.80 -15.16
N GLY A 157 8.42 -11.59 -14.14
CA GLY A 157 9.75 -12.19 -13.99
C GLY A 157 10.07 -13.17 -15.12
N LEU A 158 9.14 -14.07 -15.46
CA LEU A 158 9.30 -15.03 -16.57
C LEU A 158 9.43 -14.30 -17.91
N MET A 159 8.58 -13.31 -18.16
CA MET A 159 8.59 -12.52 -19.38
C MET A 159 9.93 -11.78 -19.55
N ALA A 160 10.45 -11.17 -18.49
CA ALA A 160 11.77 -10.51 -18.52
C ALA A 160 12.92 -11.48 -18.76
N GLY A 161 12.79 -12.73 -18.34
CA GLY A 161 13.84 -13.71 -18.48
C GLY A 161 13.82 -14.49 -19.80
N PHE A 162 12.64 -14.71 -20.38
CA PHE A 162 12.51 -15.48 -21.63
C PHE A 162 12.52 -14.61 -22.89
N TRP A 163 12.10 -13.34 -22.77
CA TRP A 163 12.05 -12.43 -23.93
C TRP A 163 13.05 -11.29 -23.77
N ASP A 164 12.65 -10.23 -23.05
CA ASP A 164 13.47 -9.04 -22.84
C ASP A 164 13.09 -8.40 -21.51
N ILE A 165 14.10 -7.82 -20.84
CA ILE A 165 13.89 -7.13 -19.54
C ILE A 165 12.95 -5.92 -19.67
N ARG A 166 12.78 -5.37 -20.87
CA ARG A 166 11.91 -4.23 -21.19
C ARG A 166 10.46 -4.65 -21.46
N ALA A 167 10.25 -5.90 -21.87
CA ALA A 167 8.93 -6.42 -22.27
C ALA A 167 7.85 -6.24 -21.18
N PRO A 168 8.11 -6.47 -19.88
CA PRO A 168 7.14 -6.22 -18.81
C PRO A 168 6.65 -4.78 -18.72
N PHE A 169 7.47 -3.78 -19.06
CA PHE A 169 7.06 -2.39 -19.07
C PHE A 169 6.09 -2.09 -20.22
N PHE A 170 6.33 -2.67 -21.41
CA PHE A 170 5.37 -2.55 -22.53
C PHE A 170 4.04 -3.22 -22.20
N LEU A 171 4.06 -4.40 -21.56
CA LEU A 171 2.83 -5.06 -21.11
C LEU A 171 2.11 -4.22 -20.04
N HIS A 172 2.82 -3.62 -19.10
CA HIS A 172 2.22 -2.69 -18.13
C HIS A 172 1.57 -1.48 -18.82
N ALA A 173 2.22 -0.91 -19.82
CA ALA A 173 1.65 0.18 -20.62
C ALA A 173 0.36 -0.26 -21.34
N LEU A 174 0.38 -1.43 -21.98
CA LEU A 174 -0.79 -1.99 -22.66
C LEU A 174 -1.96 -2.22 -21.68
N LEU A 175 -1.70 -2.84 -20.53
CA LEU A 175 -2.72 -3.06 -19.50
C LEU A 175 -3.26 -1.75 -18.95
N SER A 176 -2.40 -0.73 -18.78
CA SER A 176 -2.82 0.60 -18.35
C SER A 176 -3.77 1.26 -19.36
N LEU A 177 -3.49 1.13 -20.67
CA LEU A 177 -4.39 1.62 -21.72
C LEU A 177 -5.70 0.83 -21.79
N ILE A 178 -5.63 -0.50 -21.64
CA ILE A 178 -6.84 -1.36 -21.60
C ILE A 178 -7.74 -0.96 -20.43
N ALA A 179 -7.18 -0.62 -19.27
CA ALA A 179 -7.94 -0.18 -18.11
C ALA A 179 -8.73 1.11 -18.34
N ILE A 180 -8.31 1.95 -19.30
CA ILE A 180 -9.02 3.18 -19.67
C ILE A 180 -10.33 2.88 -20.39
N ILE A 181 -10.38 1.84 -21.22
CA ILE A 181 -11.51 1.56 -22.13
C ILE A 181 -12.85 1.45 -21.40
N PRO A 182 -13.01 0.58 -20.39
CA PRO A 182 -14.28 0.50 -19.65
C PRO A 182 -14.53 1.76 -18.82
N SER A 183 -13.48 2.36 -18.27
CA SER A 183 -13.58 3.58 -17.47
C SER A 183 -14.06 4.76 -18.34
N PHE A 184 -13.60 4.88 -19.58
CA PHE A 184 -13.99 5.96 -20.48
C PHE A 184 -15.48 5.94 -20.83
N LYS A 185 -16.05 4.74 -21.01
CA LYS A 185 -17.47 4.56 -21.40
C LYS A 185 -18.42 4.65 -20.20
N LEU A 186 -18.02 4.16 -19.03
CA LEU A 186 -18.93 3.90 -17.92
C LEU A 186 -18.75 4.88 -16.74
N VAL A 187 -17.57 5.51 -16.61
CA VAL A 187 -17.34 6.48 -15.53
C VAL A 187 -18.05 7.77 -15.82
N LYS A 188 -19.03 8.12 -14.98
CA LYS A 188 -19.76 9.40 -15.04
C LYS A 188 -19.02 10.46 -14.21
N GLU A 189 -19.17 11.74 -14.59
CA GLU A 189 -18.63 12.83 -13.77
C GLU A 189 -19.40 12.91 -12.45
N THR A 190 -18.68 12.94 -11.34
CA THR A 190 -19.26 13.02 -10.00
C THR A 190 -18.98 14.35 -9.30
N ALA A 191 -18.20 15.24 -9.95
CA ALA A 191 -17.96 16.56 -9.40
C ALA A 191 -19.29 17.32 -9.26
N PRO A 192 -19.54 17.99 -8.13
CA PRO A 192 -20.63 18.97 -8.03
C PRO A 192 -20.46 19.97 -9.15
N GLU A 193 -21.56 20.30 -9.86
CA GLU A 193 -21.55 21.12 -11.09
C GLU A 193 -20.51 22.25 -11.05
N LEU A 194 -19.55 22.18 -11.96
CA LEU A 194 -18.55 23.21 -12.21
C LEU A 194 -19.29 24.45 -12.77
N GLY A 195 -19.84 25.29 -11.91
CA GLY A 195 -20.53 26.50 -12.40
C GLY A 195 -21.52 27.16 -11.45
N ARG A 196 -21.97 26.55 -10.39
CA ARG A 196 -22.71 27.29 -9.37
C ARG A 196 -21.77 28.14 -8.53
N LYS A 197 -21.46 29.33 -9.01
CA LYS A 197 -21.11 30.49 -8.17
C LYS A 197 -22.30 30.70 -7.21
N GLY A 198 -22.19 30.27 -6.02
CA GLY A 198 -23.25 30.42 -5.04
C GLY A 198 -23.12 29.35 -3.98
N GLY A 199 -22.39 29.69 -2.97
CA GLY A 199 -22.27 29.05 -1.69
C GLY A 199 -23.39 28.08 -1.36
N HIS A 200 -23.00 26.83 -1.31
CA HIS A 200 -23.48 25.98 -0.26
C HIS A 200 -22.23 25.32 0.28
N GLY A 201 -21.81 25.93 1.32
CA GLY A 201 -20.87 25.49 2.28
C GLY A 201 -20.86 23.99 2.38
N ARG A 202 -19.64 23.40 2.38
CA ARG A 202 -19.40 22.40 3.39
C ARG A 202 -20.30 22.77 4.56
N LYS A 203 -21.33 21.99 4.85
CA LYS A 203 -21.97 22.05 6.15
C LYS A 203 -20.78 22.01 7.10
N LYS A 204 -20.45 23.15 7.68
CA LYS A 204 -19.65 23.20 8.89
C LYS A 204 -20.36 22.22 9.80
N ALA A 205 -19.74 21.11 10.09
CA ALA A 205 -20.20 20.27 11.17
C ALA A 205 -20.12 21.19 12.39
N ASP A 206 -21.28 21.69 12.80
CA ASP A 206 -21.42 22.45 14.04
C ASP A 206 -20.85 21.59 15.15
N GLY A 207 -19.78 22.07 15.76
CA GLY A 207 -19.02 21.38 16.81
C GLY A 207 -17.52 21.31 16.49
N GLU A 208 -16.89 22.40 16.04
CA GLU A 208 -15.46 22.43 15.69
C GLU A 208 -14.53 22.05 16.86
N ASP A 209 -14.91 22.26 18.10
CA ASP A 209 -14.05 22.00 19.26
C ASP A 209 -14.06 20.52 19.74
N GLY A 210 -15.15 19.78 19.53
CA GLY A 210 -15.22 18.35 19.92
C GLY A 210 -14.47 17.40 18.99
N GLY A 211 -14.24 17.78 17.73
CA GLY A 211 -13.64 16.90 16.71
C GLY A 211 -12.11 16.81 16.80
N LEU A 212 -11.43 17.88 17.16
CA LEU A 212 -9.97 17.88 17.36
C LEU A 212 -9.60 17.22 18.70
N ALA A 213 -10.34 17.51 19.76
CA ALA A 213 -10.13 16.90 21.07
C ALA A 213 -10.27 15.36 21.01
N ALA A 214 -11.15 14.84 20.15
CA ALA A 214 -11.30 13.39 19.95
C ALA A 214 -10.07 12.73 19.31
N LEU A 215 -9.28 13.46 18.51
CA LEU A 215 -8.01 12.98 17.94
C LEU A 215 -6.84 13.07 18.93
N LEU A 216 -6.96 13.86 19.97
CA LEU A 216 -5.94 14.03 21.01
C LEU A 216 -6.10 13.04 22.16
N THR A 217 -7.01 12.07 22.06
CA THR A 217 -7.10 11.01 23.06
C THR A 217 -5.83 10.17 23.06
N PHE A 218 -5.37 9.79 24.22
CA PHE A 218 -4.14 9.01 24.41
C PHE A 218 -4.08 7.78 23.52
N GLN A 219 -5.20 7.04 23.36
CA GLN A 219 -5.26 5.85 22.51
C GLN A 219 -5.08 6.15 21.02
N VAL A 220 -5.63 7.27 20.54
CA VAL A 220 -5.49 7.69 19.13
C VAL A 220 -4.04 8.12 18.85
N ILE A 221 -3.44 8.88 19.74
CA ILE A 221 -2.03 9.30 19.61
C ILE A 221 -1.11 8.09 19.60
N ILE A 222 -1.28 7.16 20.54
CA ILE A 222 -0.51 5.91 20.61
C ILE A 222 -0.67 5.08 19.35
N PHE A 223 -1.89 4.97 18.82
CA PHE A 223 -2.13 4.29 17.55
C PHE A 223 -1.39 4.97 16.39
N PHE A 224 -1.41 6.30 16.31
CA PHE A 224 -0.71 7.03 15.27
C PHE A 224 0.81 6.86 15.35
N VAL A 225 1.37 6.84 16.57
CA VAL A 225 2.79 6.55 16.78
C VAL A 225 3.12 5.11 16.35
N ALA A 226 2.32 4.12 16.76
CA ALA A 226 2.50 2.73 16.31
C ALA A 226 2.40 2.60 14.79
N GLN A 227 1.44 3.30 14.16
CA GLN A 227 1.27 3.33 12.72
C GLN A 227 2.47 3.97 12.00
N LEU A 228 3.04 5.03 12.56
CA LEU A 228 4.25 5.66 12.01
C LEU A 228 5.41 4.67 12.02
N PHE A 229 5.69 4.01 13.15
CA PHE A 229 6.72 2.98 13.26
C PHE A 229 6.47 1.81 12.29
N ALA A 230 5.22 1.35 12.18
CA ALA A 230 4.84 0.31 11.23
C ALA A 230 5.07 0.76 9.77
N SER A 231 4.76 2.01 9.43
CA SER A 231 4.98 2.56 8.09
C SER A 231 6.47 2.71 7.76
N LEU A 232 7.27 3.17 8.73
CA LEU A 232 8.73 3.26 8.59
C LEU A 232 9.36 1.88 8.38
N THR A 233 8.83 0.83 9.02
CA THR A 233 9.33 -0.54 8.81
C THR A 233 8.92 -1.10 7.46
N ARG A 234 7.64 -0.96 7.10
CA ARG A 234 7.04 -1.63 5.94
C ARG A 234 7.32 -0.91 4.63
N GLY A 235 7.51 0.41 4.68
CA GLY A 235 7.75 1.23 3.51
C GLY A 235 8.83 0.67 2.59
N PRO A 236 10.09 0.53 3.04
CA PRO A 236 11.18 0.00 2.21
C PRO A 236 10.94 -1.44 1.75
N ILE A 237 10.37 -2.30 2.60
CA ILE A 237 10.15 -3.72 2.30
C ILE A 237 9.19 -3.86 1.11
N PHE A 238 8.02 -3.22 1.20
CA PHE A 238 6.95 -3.41 0.21
C PHE A 238 7.06 -2.48 -1.01
N SER A 239 7.92 -1.46 -0.93
CA SER A 239 8.27 -0.65 -2.10
C SER A 239 9.27 -1.33 -3.05
N GLY A 240 9.92 -2.42 -2.61
CA GLY A 240 10.81 -3.22 -3.44
C GLY A 240 12.28 -3.22 -3.03
N GLN A 241 12.67 -2.55 -1.92
CA GLN A 241 14.06 -2.52 -1.46
C GLN A 241 14.59 -3.93 -1.11
N LEU A 242 13.73 -4.80 -0.57
CA LEU A 242 14.11 -6.18 -0.27
C LEU A 242 14.42 -6.98 -1.55
N ASN A 243 13.65 -6.76 -2.61
CA ASN A 243 13.90 -7.36 -3.93
C ASN A 243 15.17 -6.78 -4.58
N LEU A 244 15.38 -5.47 -4.42
CA LEU A 244 16.59 -4.79 -4.89
C LEU A 244 17.83 -5.36 -4.18
N TYR A 245 17.79 -5.55 -2.86
CA TYR A 245 18.85 -6.21 -2.11
C TYR A 245 19.14 -7.62 -2.64
N GLY A 246 18.10 -8.42 -2.90
CA GLY A 246 18.25 -9.75 -3.50
C GLY A 246 18.94 -9.71 -4.87
N ALA A 247 18.61 -8.72 -5.71
CA ALA A 247 19.22 -8.54 -7.02
C ALA A 247 20.71 -8.14 -6.93
N TYR A 248 21.08 -7.30 -5.95
CA TYR A 248 22.45 -6.83 -5.81
C TYR A 248 23.35 -7.78 -5.01
N ALA A 249 22.90 -8.26 -3.85
CA ALA A 249 23.69 -9.11 -2.96
C ALA A 249 23.81 -10.57 -3.44
N TYR A 250 22.73 -11.10 -4.04
CA TYR A 250 22.67 -12.51 -4.47
C TYR A 250 22.54 -12.70 -5.98
N ASN A 251 22.65 -11.63 -6.76
CA ASN A 251 22.50 -11.66 -8.23
C ASN A 251 21.22 -12.37 -8.70
N LEU A 252 20.10 -12.15 -7.98
CA LEU A 252 18.83 -12.78 -8.34
C LEU A 252 18.32 -12.27 -9.69
N LYS A 253 17.93 -13.22 -10.52
CA LYS A 253 17.31 -12.94 -11.82
C LYS A 253 15.84 -12.52 -11.64
N PRO A 254 15.25 -11.76 -12.59
CA PRO A 254 13.85 -11.35 -12.52
C PRO A 254 12.88 -12.53 -12.34
N GLN A 255 13.16 -13.70 -12.97
CA GLN A 255 12.36 -14.90 -12.84
C GLN A 255 12.31 -15.37 -11.38
N THR A 256 13.46 -15.45 -10.73
CA THR A 256 13.55 -15.89 -9.34
C THR A 256 12.78 -14.94 -8.42
N ILE A 257 12.99 -13.62 -8.57
CA ILE A 257 12.28 -12.61 -7.78
C ILE A 257 10.76 -12.71 -8.03
N GLY A 258 10.34 -12.89 -9.29
CA GLY A 258 8.93 -13.00 -9.66
C GLY A 258 8.25 -14.22 -9.07
N VAL A 259 8.90 -15.39 -9.15
CA VAL A 259 8.40 -16.63 -8.55
C VAL A 259 8.33 -16.51 -7.03
N LEU A 260 9.37 -15.99 -6.39
CA LEU A 260 9.39 -15.77 -4.95
C LEU A 260 8.25 -14.84 -4.48
N ALA A 261 8.09 -13.69 -5.15
CA ALA A 261 7.02 -12.75 -4.85
C ALA A 261 5.63 -13.39 -5.01
N THR A 262 5.45 -14.22 -6.03
CA THR A 262 4.19 -14.95 -6.24
C THR A 262 3.95 -15.98 -5.14
N VAL A 263 4.95 -16.79 -4.79
CA VAL A 263 4.83 -17.82 -3.75
C VAL A 263 4.49 -17.19 -2.40
N VAL A 264 5.20 -16.13 -2.00
CA VAL A 264 4.92 -15.47 -0.71
C VAL A 264 3.56 -14.77 -0.69
N THR A 265 3.11 -14.24 -1.84
CA THR A 265 1.77 -13.64 -1.97
C THR A 265 0.69 -14.72 -1.86
N ALA A 266 0.87 -15.86 -2.52
CA ALA A 266 -0.06 -17.00 -2.46
C ALA A 266 -0.16 -17.57 -1.04
N LEU A 267 0.97 -17.75 -0.35
CA LEU A 267 1.01 -18.18 1.05
C LEU A 267 0.43 -17.14 2.01
N GLY A 268 0.53 -15.85 1.68
CA GLY A 268 -0.04 -14.77 2.46
C GLY A 268 -1.56 -14.83 2.59
N ILE A 269 -2.28 -15.38 1.60
CA ILE A 269 -3.74 -15.46 1.61
C ILE A 269 -4.25 -16.31 2.78
N PRO A 270 -3.90 -17.62 2.90
CA PRO A 270 -4.35 -18.43 4.01
C PRO A 270 -3.86 -17.90 5.37
N ILE A 271 -2.64 -17.37 5.43
CA ILE A 271 -2.11 -16.78 6.66
C ILE A 271 -2.97 -15.59 7.12
N THR A 272 -3.37 -14.72 6.19
CA THR A 272 -4.23 -13.56 6.52
C THR A 272 -5.62 -14.02 6.99
N LEU A 273 -6.20 -15.05 6.37
CA LEU A 273 -7.49 -15.60 6.78
C LEU A 273 -7.41 -16.23 8.19
N CYS A 274 -6.40 -17.06 8.44
CA CYS A 274 -6.16 -17.67 9.75
C CYS A 274 -5.91 -16.58 10.82
N SER A 275 -5.13 -15.57 10.49
CA SER A 275 -4.83 -14.46 11.37
C SER A 275 -6.08 -13.66 11.74
N GLY A 276 -6.98 -13.42 10.76
CA GLY A 276 -8.28 -12.79 11.01
C GLY A 276 -9.14 -13.60 12.00
N TYR A 277 -9.23 -14.92 11.80
CA TYR A 277 -9.95 -15.81 12.72
C TYR A 277 -9.37 -15.79 14.15
N ILE A 278 -8.04 -15.85 14.27
CA ILE A 278 -7.35 -15.76 15.57
C ILE A 278 -7.63 -14.41 16.24
N MET A 279 -7.58 -13.33 15.47
CA MET A 279 -7.84 -11.98 15.94
C MET A 279 -9.26 -11.81 16.48
N ASP A 280 -10.25 -12.38 15.80
CA ASP A 280 -11.65 -12.29 16.23
C ASP A 280 -11.93 -13.12 17.50
N ARG A 281 -11.21 -14.23 17.68
CA ARG A 281 -11.38 -15.13 18.84
C ARG A 281 -10.56 -14.69 20.07
N PHE A 282 -9.33 -14.26 19.89
CA PHE A 282 -8.35 -14.02 20.96
C PHE A 282 -8.01 -12.54 21.18
N GLY A 283 -8.54 -11.64 20.33
CA GLY A 283 -8.30 -10.21 20.40
C GLY A 283 -7.22 -9.71 19.45
N ARG A 284 -7.15 -8.39 19.32
CA ARG A 284 -6.29 -7.71 18.34
C ARG A 284 -4.80 -7.91 18.63
N LYS A 285 -4.43 -7.92 19.93
CA LYS A 285 -3.04 -8.13 20.35
C LYS A 285 -2.52 -9.54 20.05
N ALA A 286 -3.40 -10.54 20.08
CA ALA A 286 -3.03 -11.94 19.87
C ALA A 286 -2.42 -12.22 18.49
N THR A 287 -2.67 -11.35 17.51
CA THR A 287 -2.09 -11.44 16.16
C THR A 287 -1.06 -10.36 15.89
N LEU A 288 -1.33 -9.11 16.29
CA LEU A 288 -0.45 -8.00 15.97
C LEU A 288 0.91 -8.12 16.68
N VAL A 289 0.92 -8.45 17.98
CA VAL A 289 2.18 -8.54 18.73
C VAL A 289 3.07 -9.67 18.23
N PRO A 290 2.61 -10.93 18.10
CA PRO A 290 3.44 -11.99 17.53
C PRO A 290 3.85 -11.71 16.07
N GLY A 291 2.95 -11.14 15.26
CA GLY A 291 3.23 -10.82 13.87
C GLY A 291 4.35 -9.78 13.72
N PHE A 292 4.30 -8.67 14.46
CA PHE A 292 5.36 -7.68 14.46
C PHE A 292 6.65 -8.19 15.13
N SER A 293 6.55 -9.05 16.17
CA SER A 293 7.73 -9.70 16.77
C SER A 293 8.44 -10.60 15.75
N LEU A 294 7.70 -11.36 14.95
CA LEU A 294 8.26 -12.14 13.85
C LEU A 294 8.96 -11.23 12.82
N LEU A 295 8.40 -10.04 12.53
CA LEU A 295 9.03 -9.08 11.64
C LEU A 295 10.34 -8.55 12.20
N VAL A 296 10.39 -8.22 13.50
CA VAL A 296 11.64 -7.82 14.18
C VAL A 296 12.69 -8.90 14.02
N PHE A 297 12.34 -10.15 14.37
CA PHE A 297 13.25 -11.28 14.26
C PHE A 297 13.75 -11.48 12.83
N ALA A 298 12.86 -11.45 11.84
CA ALA A 298 13.21 -11.61 10.44
C ALA A 298 14.15 -10.49 9.95
N LEU A 299 13.92 -9.24 10.35
CA LEU A 299 14.76 -8.10 9.97
C LEU A 299 16.13 -8.13 10.66
N VAL A 300 16.20 -8.52 11.93
CA VAL A 300 17.47 -8.79 12.60
C VAL A 300 18.23 -9.90 11.87
N PHE A 301 17.53 -10.96 11.49
CA PHE A 301 18.14 -12.08 10.78
C PHE A 301 18.68 -11.66 9.41
N ILE A 302 17.93 -10.83 8.63
CA ILE A 302 18.45 -10.26 7.37
C ILE A 302 19.66 -9.35 7.65
N SER A 303 19.63 -8.55 8.70
CA SER A 303 20.76 -7.69 9.09
C SER A 303 22.01 -8.51 9.37
N VAL A 304 21.89 -9.62 10.15
CA VAL A 304 22.99 -10.56 10.41
C VAL A 304 23.45 -11.26 9.14
N THR A 305 22.50 -11.66 8.28
CA THR A 305 22.80 -12.29 6.98
C THR A 305 23.62 -11.35 6.10
N ALA A 306 23.26 -10.06 6.07
CA ALA A 306 23.99 -9.05 5.33
C ALA A 306 25.37 -8.74 5.93
N TYR A 307 25.49 -8.71 7.28
CA TYR A 307 26.75 -8.45 7.98
C TYR A 307 27.76 -9.58 7.80
N ARG A 308 27.28 -10.85 7.87
CA ARG A 308 28.12 -12.06 7.81
C ARG A 308 28.26 -12.62 6.39
N ASN A 309 27.61 -12.01 5.38
CA ASN A 309 27.55 -12.52 4.01
C ASN A 309 27.11 -14.00 3.97
N LEU A 310 26.02 -14.32 4.68
CA LEU A 310 25.51 -15.69 4.75
C LEU A 310 24.92 -16.14 3.41
N SER A 311 24.67 -17.44 3.30
CA SER A 311 24.17 -18.06 2.08
C SER A 311 22.76 -17.56 1.66
N PHE A 312 22.43 -17.78 0.39
CA PHE A 312 21.14 -17.43 -0.17
C PHE A 312 19.96 -18.10 0.56
N GLU A 313 20.14 -19.33 1.04
CA GLU A 313 19.10 -20.07 1.78
C GLU A 313 18.71 -19.35 3.08
N MET A 314 19.68 -18.77 3.78
CA MET A 314 19.44 -17.98 5.00
C MET A 314 18.69 -16.69 4.69
N PHE A 315 19.04 -16.02 3.60
CA PHE A 315 18.28 -14.87 3.12
C PHE A 315 16.83 -15.27 2.75
N MET A 316 16.65 -16.40 2.07
CA MET A 316 15.34 -16.91 1.71
C MET A 316 14.46 -17.18 2.92
N LEU A 317 15.00 -17.81 3.96
CA LEU A 317 14.26 -18.06 5.19
C LEU A 317 13.79 -16.75 5.83
N ALA A 318 14.67 -15.77 5.94
CA ALA A 318 14.32 -14.46 6.47
C ALA A 318 13.30 -13.72 5.60
N TYR A 319 13.45 -13.78 4.26
CA TYR A 319 12.50 -13.24 3.29
C TYR A 319 11.09 -13.81 3.50
N PHE A 320 10.98 -15.14 3.62
CA PHE A 320 9.69 -15.78 3.94
C PHE A 320 9.10 -15.30 5.26
N CYS A 321 9.90 -15.21 6.32
CA CYS A 321 9.44 -14.73 7.62
C CYS A 321 8.89 -13.29 7.56
N VAL A 322 9.52 -12.39 6.76
CA VAL A 322 9.03 -11.03 6.55
C VAL A 322 7.63 -11.05 5.91
N TYR A 323 7.41 -11.85 4.88
CA TYR A 323 6.11 -11.90 4.21
C TYR A 323 5.04 -12.64 5.02
N VAL A 324 5.41 -13.67 5.78
CA VAL A 324 4.51 -14.31 6.77
C VAL A 324 4.04 -13.31 7.82
N SER A 325 4.96 -12.52 8.38
CA SER A 325 4.64 -11.42 9.30
C SER A 325 3.65 -10.44 8.67
N ASN A 326 3.85 -10.09 7.40
CA ASN A 326 2.91 -9.20 6.69
C ASN A 326 1.52 -9.81 6.54
N GLY A 327 1.43 -11.09 6.20
CA GLY A 327 0.15 -11.82 6.15
C GLY A 327 -0.60 -11.78 7.49
N ILE A 328 0.13 -11.88 8.60
CA ILE A 328 -0.44 -11.81 9.95
C ILE A 328 -0.89 -10.37 10.31
N THR A 329 -0.09 -9.36 9.98
CA THR A 329 -0.29 -8.00 10.52
C THR A 329 -1.03 -7.06 9.57
N GLY A 330 -1.07 -7.34 8.25
CA GLY A 330 -1.53 -6.40 7.23
C GLY A 330 -2.97 -5.94 7.40
N GLY A 331 -3.93 -6.86 7.42
CA GLY A 331 -5.34 -6.55 7.62
C GLY A 331 -5.69 -6.19 9.06
N ASN A 332 -4.99 -6.81 10.02
CA ASN A 332 -5.27 -6.66 11.44
C ASN A 332 -4.98 -5.24 11.96
N MET A 333 -3.97 -4.57 11.39
CA MET A 333 -3.69 -3.18 11.73
C MET A 333 -4.81 -2.24 11.25
N GLN A 334 -5.43 -2.53 10.10
CA GLN A 334 -6.58 -1.76 9.61
C GLN A 334 -7.80 -1.97 10.50
N THR A 335 -8.04 -3.18 10.96
CA THR A 335 -9.13 -3.50 11.90
C THR A 335 -8.93 -2.78 13.23
N LEU A 336 -7.73 -2.84 13.81
CA LEU A 336 -7.41 -2.09 15.04
C LEU A 336 -7.65 -0.59 14.87
N GLY A 337 -7.22 0.00 13.75
CA GLY A 337 -7.45 1.41 13.46
C GLY A 337 -8.93 1.76 13.35
N SER A 338 -9.75 0.89 12.76
CA SER A 338 -11.20 1.09 12.68
C SER A 338 -11.90 1.01 14.04
N ASP A 339 -11.40 0.18 14.93
CA ASP A 339 -11.93 0.03 16.30
C ASP A 339 -11.61 1.24 17.21
N ILE A 340 -10.46 1.88 16.97
CA ILE A 340 -10.00 3.06 17.73
C ILE A 340 -10.57 4.36 17.15
N ALA A 341 -10.99 4.37 15.89
CA ALA A 341 -11.47 5.57 15.20
C ALA A 341 -12.65 6.22 15.91
N PRO A 342 -12.53 7.49 16.38
CA PRO A 342 -13.62 8.16 17.11
C PRO A 342 -14.80 8.45 16.17
N GLU A 343 -16.02 8.15 16.63
CA GLU A 343 -17.23 8.29 15.81
C GLU A 343 -17.44 9.71 15.27
N LYS A 344 -17.20 10.71 16.11
CA LYS A 344 -17.37 12.14 15.77
C LYS A 344 -16.30 12.70 14.83
N ALA A 345 -15.13 12.02 14.68
CA ALA A 345 -13.98 12.51 13.91
C ALA A 345 -13.39 11.45 12.96
N ARG A 346 -14.17 10.44 12.56
CA ARG A 346 -13.70 9.32 11.71
C ARG A 346 -12.98 9.78 10.45
N GLY A 347 -13.53 10.74 9.73
CA GLY A 347 -12.92 11.23 8.48
C GLY A 347 -11.55 11.87 8.71
N ARG A 348 -11.41 12.69 9.76
CA ARG A 348 -10.12 13.31 10.14
C ARG A 348 -9.12 12.26 10.62
N PHE A 349 -9.57 11.27 11.40
CA PHE A 349 -8.73 10.16 11.85
C PHE A 349 -8.13 9.38 10.68
N TYR A 350 -8.95 8.95 9.72
CA TYR A 350 -8.47 8.25 8.53
C TYR A 350 -7.59 9.13 7.65
N GLY A 351 -7.85 10.44 7.58
CA GLY A 351 -7.00 11.40 6.89
C GLY A 351 -5.59 11.46 7.48
N VAL A 352 -5.47 11.63 8.80
CA VAL A 352 -4.17 11.63 9.50
C VAL A 352 -3.48 10.28 9.36
N TRP A 353 -4.20 9.19 9.56
CA TRP A 353 -3.66 7.84 9.41
C TRP A 353 -3.07 7.59 8.03
N HIS A 354 -3.82 7.92 6.97
CA HIS A 354 -3.34 7.77 5.59
C HIS A 354 -2.12 8.66 5.31
N THR A 355 -2.12 9.89 5.81
CA THR A 355 -0.98 10.81 5.67
C THR A 355 0.28 10.26 6.33
N LEU A 356 0.19 9.75 7.56
CA LEU A 356 1.31 9.12 8.25
C LEU A 356 1.86 7.92 7.47
N GLY A 357 0.98 7.08 6.89
CA GLY A 357 1.37 5.98 6.02
C GLY A 357 2.10 6.43 4.76
N SER A 358 1.57 7.47 4.11
CA SER A 358 2.09 7.97 2.83
C SER A 358 3.42 8.71 2.97
N ILE A 359 3.65 9.40 4.08
CA ILE A 359 4.90 10.14 4.35
C ILE A 359 5.97 9.20 4.93
N GLY A 360 5.58 8.28 5.80
CA GLY A 360 6.52 7.36 6.46
C GLY A 360 7.30 6.48 5.49
N SER A 361 6.64 6.00 4.44
CA SER A 361 7.27 5.10 3.46
C SER A 361 8.44 5.76 2.68
N PRO A 362 8.29 6.89 2.00
CA PRO A 362 9.42 7.51 1.28
C PRO A 362 10.54 7.98 2.21
N ILE A 363 10.22 8.49 3.40
CA ILE A 363 11.24 8.88 4.39
C ILE A 363 12.08 7.66 4.78
N SER A 364 11.44 6.57 5.17
CA SER A 364 12.14 5.36 5.58
C SER A 364 12.94 4.73 4.43
N THR A 365 12.41 4.76 3.20
CA THR A 365 13.12 4.27 2.02
C THR A 365 14.37 5.09 1.74
N SER A 366 14.32 6.41 1.95
CA SER A 366 15.49 7.29 1.81
C SER A 366 16.52 7.04 2.90
N ILE A 367 16.09 6.89 4.17
CA ILE A 367 16.98 6.56 5.29
C ILE A 367 17.64 5.19 5.05
N PHE A 368 16.87 4.20 4.57
CA PHE A 368 17.39 2.89 4.22
C PHE A 368 18.49 2.96 3.16
N ALA A 369 18.28 3.72 2.09
CA ALA A 369 19.28 3.93 1.03
C ALA A 369 20.54 4.62 1.56
N LEU A 370 20.39 5.68 2.38
CA LEU A 370 21.53 6.40 2.99
C LEU A 370 22.33 5.52 3.95
N LEU A 371 21.66 4.73 4.78
CA LEU A 371 22.33 3.78 5.69
C LEU A 371 23.04 2.67 4.91
N SER A 372 22.44 2.20 3.81
CA SER A 372 23.08 1.21 2.94
C SER A 372 24.36 1.76 2.31
N ALA A 373 24.36 3.03 1.92
CA ALA A 373 25.53 3.70 1.33
C ALA A 373 26.66 3.93 2.34
N GLY A 374 26.31 4.39 3.54
CA GLY A 374 27.32 4.80 4.53
C GLY A 374 27.86 3.66 5.39
N LEU A 375 26.99 2.72 5.79
CA LEU A 375 27.30 1.67 6.77
C LEU A 375 27.10 0.26 6.21
N GLY A 376 26.43 0.12 5.07
CA GLY A 376 26.11 -1.15 4.44
C GLY A 376 24.70 -1.65 4.76
N TYR A 377 24.30 -2.72 4.06
CA TYR A 377 22.95 -3.28 4.14
C TYR A 377 22.53 -3.70 5.55
N TRP A 378 23.48 -4.20 6.36
CA TRP A 378 23.19 -4.63 7.72
C TRP A 378 22.63 -3.50 8.58
N ALA A 379 23.16 -2.29 8.45
CA ALA A 379 22.69 -1.13 9.20
C ALA A 379 21.30 -0.68 8.74
N ALA A 380 21.04 -0.75 7.45
CA ALA A 380 19.74 -0.43 6.87
C ALA A 380 18.63 -1.40 7.36
N PHE A 381 18.88 -2.71 7.36
CA PHE A 381 17.94 -3.69 7.93
C PHE A 381 17.88 -3.62 9.46
N GLY A 382 19.00 -3.29 10.13
CA GLY A 382 19.03 -3.01 11.56
C GLY A 382 18.13 -1.83 11.94
N PHE A 383 18.16 -0.74 11.18
CA PHE A 383 17.23 0.39 11.34
C PHE A 383 15.77 -0.05 11.24
N LEU A 384 15.41 -0.84 10.21
CA LEU A 384 14.04 -1.34 10.07
C LEU A 384 13.64 -2.25 11.24
N SER A 385 14.58 -3.06 11.80
CA SER A 385 14.29 -3.90 12.95
C SER A 385 14.00 -3.08 14.21
N VAL A 386 14.72 -1.96 14.42
CA VAL A 386 14.47 -1.03 15.53
C VAL A 386 13.10 -0.37 15.37
N MET A 387 12.73 0.04 14.17
CA MET A 387 11.38 0.58 13.90
C MET A 387 10.28 -0.46 14.14
N ALA A 388 10.49 -1.70 13.68
CA ALA A 388 9.56 -2.81 13.95
C ALA A 388 9.43 -3.10 15.45
N PHE A 389 10.53 -3.07 16.19
CA PHE A 389 10.52 -3.23 17.64
C PHE A 389 9.74 -2.13 18.33
N GLY A 390 9.90 -0.86 17.92
CA GLY A 390 9.11 0.26 18.42
C GLY A 390 7.61 0.05 18.22
N ALA A 391 7.19 -0.39 17.02
CA ALA A 391 5.79 -0.74 16.75
C ALA A 391 5.30 -1.87 17.66
N THR A 392 6.11 -2.94 17.80
CA THR A 392 5.78 -4.11 18.65
C THR A 392 5.61 -3.69 20.11
N PHE A 393 6.57 -2.92 20.63
CA PHE A 393 6.55 -2.46 22.02
C PHE A 393 5.32 -1.62 22.33
N ILE A 394 4.99 -0.66 21.46
CA ILE A 394 3.81 0.18 21.63
C ILE A 394 2.53 -0.64 21.57
N LEU A 395 2.40 -1.55 20.59
CA LEU A 395 1.23 -2.40 20.46
C LEU A 395 1.06 -3.34 21.65
N ALA A 396 2.16 -3.89 22.18
CA ALA A 396 2.14 -4.80 23.32
C ALA A 396 1.74 -4.10 24.63
N THR A 397 2.30 -2.90 24.88
CA THR A 397 2.20 -2.24 26.18
C THR A 397 1.06 -1.24 26.27
N GLN A 398 0.82 -0.44 25.22
CA GLN A 398 -0.01 0.76 25.29
C GLN A 398 -1.39 0.59 24.64
N VAL A 399 -1.57 -0.31 23.70
CA VAL A 399 -2.87 -0.54 23.07
C VAL A 399 -3.74 -1.39 23.97
N ARG A 400 -4.98 -0.97 24.24
CA ARG A 400 -5.95 -1.76 25.01
C ARG A 400 -6.72 -2.70 24.09
N ASP A 401 -6.96 -3.93 24.53
CA ASP A 401 -7.72 -4.94 23.81
C ASP A 401 -9.18 -4.93 24.27
N ARG A 402 -10.06 -4.28 23.52
CA ARG A 402 -11.48 -4.11 23.87
C ARG A 402 -12.27 -5.44 24.02
N LEU A 403 -11.77 -6.55 23.46
CA LEU A 403 -12.44 -7.85 23.60
C LEU A 403 -12.33 -8.44 25.01
N ARG A 404 -11.36 -7.99 25.82
CA ARG A 404 -11.25 -8.37 27.25
C ARG A 404 -12.14 -7.54 28.18
N GLU A 405 -12.71 -6.44 27.68
CA GLU A 405 -13.59 -5.53 28.44
C GLU A 405 -15.08 -5.72 28.13
N LYS A 406 -15.53 -6.93 27.71
CA LYS A 406 -16.97 -7.21 27.72
C LYS A 406 -17.47 -7.06 29.17
N PRO A 407 -18.42 -6.13 29.45
CA PRO A 407 -19.00 -6.06 30.78
C PRO A 407 -19.57 -7.44 31.13
N ALA A 408 -19.36 -7.86 32.37
CA ALA A 408 -20.01 -9.01 32.92
C ALA A 408 -21.53 -8.92 32.60
N PRO A 409 -22.19 -10.04 32.21
CA PRO A 409 -23.60 -10.01 31.93
C PRO A 409 -24.30 -9.37 33.14
N ALA A 410 -25.08 -8.31 32.87
CA ALA A 410 -25.86 -7.65 33.90
C ALA A 410 -26.59 -8.72 34.69
N ALA A 411 -26.32 -8.78 36.00
CA ALA A 411 -26.99 -9.68 36.88
C ALA A 411 -28.48 -9.49 36.65
N THR A 412 -29.16 -10.54 36.23
CA THR A 412 -30.61 -10.61 36.12
C THR A 412 -31.16 -10.19 37.46
N VAL A 413 -31.68 -8.97 37.55
CA VAL A 413 -32.46 -8.53 38.69
C VAL A 413 -33.67 -9.45 38.70
N ALA A 414 -33.66 -10.40 39.59
CA ALA A 414 -34.85 -11.17 39.91
C ALA A 414 -35.91 -10.17 40.38
N ALA A 415 -36.96 -10.03 39.59
CA ALA A 415 -38.13 -9.29 39.97
C ALA A 415 -38.81 -10.02 41.16
N PRO A 416 -39.37 -9.27 42.10
CA PRO A 416 -40.01 -9.80 43.29
C PRO A 416 -41.29 -10.58 42.99
#